data_74fc3afdc3d14064a16c940341d211d3
#
_entry.id   74fc3afdc3d14064a16c940341d211d3
#
_cell.length_a   1.000
_cell.length_b   1.000
_cell.length_c   1.000
_cell.angle_alpha   90.00
_cell.angle_beta   90.00
_cell.angle_gamma   90.00
#
_symmetry.space_group_name_H-M   'P 1'
#
loop_
_entity.id
_entity.type
_entity.pdbx_description
1 polymer ?
#
loop_
_entity_poly.entity_id
_entity_poly.type
_entity_poly.pdbx_seq_one_letter_code
_entity_poly.pdbx_strand_id
1 'polypeptide(L)'
;MFDFTIDGRIVSVQEGTTILEAARSAGLHIPTLCYLKNVSSIGSCRLCVVEVEGTAGLVSSCNTLVKPGMVVHTNSDAITAARRTALQLIIADHGLNTTQYCFSCPKNGSCELQDRCRELGVETTPFDVKPAGGPILDSNPFIAFNPALCIRCQRCVGACNNAAGNHTLITGRRGVRTSILAPFGEDWKSTNCESCGNCAGACPTGAITMKRRRQYRSWEIQRVRTTCPHCATGCQYNLVVKNGRIVDTEALDGPTNHGLLCVKGRSASFDFVHSPQRLTTPLIRSKITGELEPASWDEALDLVARRFGEIKADTAGAPSQLLPARVRPMKTSTCSRRWRARFLRPTTLTTVPASATDHRLPACSARSAPAQ
;
A
#
# COMPACT_ATOMS: atom_id res chain seq x y z
N MET A 1 25.82 -4.80 14.47
CA MET A 1 25.62 -5.90 13.47
C MET A 1 26.26 -7.14 14.05
N PHE A 2 25.70 -8.29 13.80
CA PHE A 2 26.22 -9.60 14.20
C PHE A 2 25.83 -10.66 13.17
N ASP A 3 26.50 -11.79 13.19
CA ASP A 3 26.31 -12.87 12.24
C ASP A 3 25.48 -14.01 12.85
N PHE A 4 24.70 -14.64 12.00
CA PHE A 4 23.99 -15.90 12.28
C PHE A 4 24.00 -16.78 11.03
N THR A 5 23.65 -18.05 11.18
CA THR A 5 23.62 -19.01 10.07
C THR A 5 22.18 -19.35 9.70
N ILE A 6 21.85 -19.32 8.40
CA ILE A 6 20.56 -19.76 7.87
C ILE A 6 20.78 -20.66 6.65
N ASP A 7 20.30 -21.89 6.72
CA ASP A 7 20.52 -22.95 5.70
C ASP A 7 21.99 -23.06 5.27
N GLY A 8 22.91 -23.02 6.25
CA GLY A 8 24.36 -23.11 6.03
C GLY A 8 25.02 -21.81 5.51
N ARG A 9 24.28 -20.71 5.33
CA ARG A 9 24.78 -19.40 4.89
C ARG A 9 24.97 -18.47 6.08
N ILE A 10 26.11 -17.83 6.19
CA ILE A 10 26.35 -16.76 7.16
C ILE A 10 25.72 -15.46 6.67
N VAL A 11 24.88 -14.85 7.48
CA VAL A 11 24.17 -13.60 7.16
C VAL A 11 24.39 -12.59 8.28
N SER A 12 24.87 -11.39 7.93
CA SER A 12 25.06 -10.27 8.86
C SER A 12 23.78 -9.44 8.94
N VAL A 13 23.29 -9.20 10.16
CA VAL A 13 22.06 -8.43 10.41
C VAL A 13 22.23 -7.38 11.48
N GLN A 14 21.32 -6.42 11.51
CA GLN A 14 21.21 -5.46 12.61
C GLN A 14 20.44 -6.08 13.77
N GLU A 15 20.73 -5.63 14.97
CA GLU A 15 19.94 -5.98 16.17
C GLU A 15 18.46 -5.60 15.95
N GLY A 16 17.54 -6.46 16.44
CA GLY A 16 16.11 -6.27 16.26
C GLY A 16 15.56 -6.82 14.92
N THR A 17 16.41 -7.39 14.06
CA THR A 17 15.96 -8.04 12.81
C THR A 17 15.31 -9.40 13.12
N THR A 18 14.14 -9.68 12.52
CA THR A 18 13.50 -11.00 12.61
C THR A 18 14.14 -12.01 11.67
N ILE A 19 14.03 -13.31 11.98
CA ILE A 19 14.53 -14.38 11.11
C ILE A 19 13.95 -14.23 9.70
N LEU A 20 12.65 -13.90 9.56
CA LEU A 20 12.00 -13.73 8.26
C LEU A 20 12.62 -12.60 7.43
N GLU A 21 12.85 -11.43 8.05
CA GLU A 21 13.44 -10.30 7.32
C GLU A 21 14.91 -10.55 6.97
N ALA A 22 15.64 -11.24 7.86
CA ALA A 22 17.01 -11.69 7.57
C ALA A 22 17.05 -12.67 6.39
N ALA A 23 16.16 -13.68 6.37
CA ALA A 23 16.03 -14.63 5.27
C ALA A 23 15.74 -13.91 3.93
N ARG A 24 14.80 -12.94 3.94
CA ARG A 24 14.46 -12.15 2.76
C ARG A 24 15.64 -11.31 2.25
N SER A 25 16.40 -10.70 3.14
CA SER A 25 17.60 -9.94 2.76
C SER A 25 18.68 -10.83 2.14
N ALA A 26 18.74 -12.09 2.53
CA ALA A 26 19.61 -13.12 1.96
C ALA A 26 19.04 -13.80 0.70
N GLY A 27 17.89 -13.37 0.20
CA GLY A 27 17.21 -13.95 -0.97
C GLY A 27 16.56 -15.31 -0.71
N LEU A 28 16.38 -15.70 0.56
CA LEU A 28 15.70 -16.93 0.96
C LEU A 28 14.20 -16.71 1.11
N HIS A 29 13.42 -17.62 0.53
CA HIS A 29 11.96 -17.57 0.60
C HIS A 29 11.41 -18.37 1.77
N ILE A 30 10.67 -17.70 2.66
CA ILE A 30 9.87 -18.34 3.71
C ILE A 30 8.41 -17.94 3.50
N PRO A 31 7.48 -18.91 3.35
CA PRO A 31 6.08 -18.60 3.06
C PRO A 31 5.38 -17.89 4.22
N THR A 32 4.51 -16.96 3.90
CA THR A 32 3.70 -16.20 4.88
C THR A 32 2.32 -15.91 4.33
N LEU A 33 1.32 -15.67 5.21
CA LEU A 33 0.00 -15.12 4.88
C LEU A 33 -0.45 -14.01 5.84
N CYS A 34 0.01 -14.00 7.09
CA CYS A 34 -0.37 -12.97 8.06
C CYS A 34 0.67 -11.86 8.22
N TYR A 35 1.89 -12.09 7.75
CA TYR A 35 2.95 -11.09 7.83
C TYR A 35 2.84 -10.05 6.72
N LEU A 36 2.95 -8.79 7.09
CA LEU A 36 3.12 -7.66 6.18
C LEU A 36 4.12 -6.69 6.83
N LYS A 37 5.23 -6.44 6.14
CA LYS A 37 6.34 -5.62 6.66
C LYS A 37 5.84 -4.28 7.18
N ASN A 38 6.29 -3.87 8.37
CA ASN A 38 5.91 -2.65 9.08
C ASN A 38 4.41 -2.49 9.39
N VAL A 39 3.59 -3.51 9.12
CA VAL A 39 2.13 -3.47 9.29
C VAL A 39 1.64 -4.55 10.23
N SER A 40 2.04 -5.80 10.02
CA SER A 40 1.53 -6.94 10.80
C SER A 40 2.57 -8.07 10.92
N SER A 41 2.86 -8.50 12.16
CA SER A 41 3.77 -9.61 12.48
C SER A 41 3.20 -10.53 13.57
N ILE A 42 1.88 -10.77 13.54
CA ILE A 42 1.16 -11.47 14.61
C ILE A 42 1.44 -12.98 14.72
N GLY A 43 2.10 -13.60 13.74
CA GLY A 43 2.46 -15.01 13.75
C GLY A 43 1.29 -15.99 13.70
N SER A 44 0.09 -15.59 13.29
CA SER A 44 -1.12 -16.43 13.38
C SER A 44 -1.20 -17.54 12.33
N CYS A 45 -0.68 -17.34 11.13
CA CYS A 45 -0.83 -18.32 10.04
C CYS A 45 0.10 -19.53 10.13
N ARG A 46 1.16 -19.46 10.92
CA ARG A 46 2.16 -20.51 11.13
C ARG A 46 2.84 -21.07 9.86
N LEU A 47 2.72 -20.40 8.73
CA LEU A 47 3.42 -20.81 7.50
C LEU A 47 4.92 -20.47 7.52
N CYS A 48 5.30 -19.50 8.34
CA CYS A 48 6.69 -19.04 8.44
C CYS A 48 7.52 -19.82 9.47
N VAL A 49 7.07 -20.99 9.91
CA VAL A 49 7.80 -21.80 10.90
C VAL A 49 9.14 -22.26 10.37
N VAL A 50 10.15 -22.26 11.24
CA VAL A 50 11.53 -22.69 11.00
C VAL A 50 12.05 -23.44 12.20
N GLU A 51 13.11 -24.22 12.04
CA GLU A 51 13.87 -24.82 13.13
C GLU A 51 15.01 -23.92 13.55
N VAL A 52 15.25 -23.86 14.85
CA VAL A 52 16.39 -23.15 15.44
C VAL A 52 17.15 -24.16 16.31
N GLU A 53 18.44 -24.36 16.04
CA GLU A 53 19.25 -25.28 16.82
C GLU A 53 19.23 -24.90 18.31
N GLY A 54 19.14 -25.91 19.16
CA GLY A 54 19.04 -25.73 20.61
C GLY A 54 17.66 -25.29 21.11
N THR A 55 16.65 -25.11 20.23
CA THR A 55 15.28 -24.78 20.60
C THR A 55 14.34 -25.95 20.36
N ALA A 56 13.52 -26.29 21.34
CA ALA A 56 12.53 -27.33 21.16
C ALA A 56 11.38 -26.88 20.25
N GLY A 57 11.11 -27.68 19.21
CA GLY A 57 9.99 -27.41 18.28
C GLY A 57 10.25 -26.29 17.25
N LEU A 58 9.20 -25.96 16.51
CA LEU A 58 9.26 -24.97 15.43
C LEU A 58 8.91 -23.55 15.94
N VAL A 59 9.68 -22.56 15.52
CA VAL A 59 9.43 -21.15 15.87
C VAL A 59 8.91 -20.36 14.65
N SER A 60 8.10 -19.34 14.87
CA SER A 60 7.62 -18.47 13.79
C SER A 60 8.67 -17.41 13.46
N SER A 61 9.25 -17.48 12.27
CA SER A 61 10.32 -16.57 11.82
C SER A 61 9.90 -15.10 11.72
N CYS A 62 8.60 -14.82 11.55
CA CYS A 62 8.12 -13.44 11.35
C CYS A 62 8.12 -12.57 12.63
N ASN A 63 8.19 -13.18 13.81
CA ASN A 63 8.22 -12.49 15.11
C ASN A 63 9.32 -13.00 16.06
N THR A 64 10.19 -13.90 15.61
CA THR A 64 11.38 -14.34 16.34
C THR A 64 12.56 -13.51 15.88
N LEU A 65 13.21 -12.84 16.84
CA LEU A 65 14.40 -12.03 16.59
C LEU A 65 15.63 -12.93 16.43
N VAL A 66 16.50 -12.54 15.50
CA VAL A 66 17.81 -13.20 15.34
C VAL A 66 18.70 -12.89 16.54
N LYS A 67 19.47 -13.88 16.98
CA LYS A 67 20.48 -13.75 18.03
C LYS A 67 21.87 -14.08 17.46
N PRO A 68 22.95 -13.51 18.05
CA PRO A 68 24.31 -13.85 17.65
C PRO A 68 24.56 -15.37 17.69
N GLY A 69 25.16 -15.92 16.64
CA GLY A 69 25.49 -17.34 16.53
C GLY A 69 24.29 -18.30 16.37
N MET A 70 23.07 -17.79 16.20
CA MET A 70 21.88 -18.59 15.95
C MET A 70 22.06 -19.40 14.64
N VAL A 71 21.64 -20.68 14.65
CA VAL A 71 21.59 -21.52 13.47
C VAL A 71 20.14 -21.85 13.15
N VAL A 72 19.70 -21.54 11.93
CA VAL A 72 18.32 -21.66 11.47
C VAL A 72 18.24 -22.54 10.24
N HIS A 73 17.27 -23.46 10.24
CA HIS A 73 16.91 -24.29 9.08
C HIS A 73 15.51 -23.92 8.61
N THR A 74 15.40 -23.60 7.32
CA THR A 74 14.11 -23.16 6.73
C THR A 74 13.36 -24.26 6.03
N ASN A 75 14.00 -25.42 5.83
CA ASN A 75 13.43 -26.57 5.13
C ASN A 75 13.83 -27.89 5.81
N SER A 76 12.81 -28.64 6.25
CA SER A 76 12.90 -30.00 6.73
C SER A 76 11.54 -30.69 6.54
N ASP A 77 11.48 -32.01 6.70
CA ASP A 77 10.23 -32.77 6.65
C ASP A 77 9.24 -32.28 7.73
N ALA A 78 9.74 -32.00 8.92
CA ALA A 78 8.94 -31.48 10.03
C ALA A 78 8.37 -30.09 9.72
N ILE A 79 9.19 -29.18 9.18
CA ILE A 79 8.75 -27.84 8.74
C ILE A 79 7.68 -27.97 7.65
N THR A 80 7.92 -28.83 6.65
CA THR A 80 7.00 -29.00 5.53
C THR A 80 5.65 -29.58 5.99
N ALA A 81 5.68 -30.60 6.86
CA ALA A 81 4.47 -31.19 7.44
C ALA A 81 3.68 -30.16 8.26
N ALA A 82 4.35 -29.37 9.10
CA ALA A 82 3.71 -28.32 9.91
C ALA A 82 3.07 -27.22 9.04
N ARG A 83 3.76 -26.77 7.98
CA ARG A 83 3.23 -25.79 7.03
C ARG A 83 2.01 -26.29 6.26
N ARG A 84 2.04 -27.56 5.81
CA ARG A 84 0.89 -28.20 5.15
C ARG A 84 -0.31 -28.28 6.07
N THR A 85 -0.14 -28.75 7.30
CA THR A 85 -1.20 -28.82 8.30
C THR A 85 -1.79 -27.42 8.61
N ALA A 86 -0.92 -26.41 8.81
CA ALA A 86 -1.36 -25.04 9.05
C ALA A 86 -2.16 -24.50 7.87
N LEU A 87 -1.73 -24.78 6.63
CA LEU A 87 -2.45 -24.35 5.43
C LEU A 87 -3.79 -25.06 5.27
N GLN A 88 -3.88 -26.36 5.57
CA GLN A 88 -5.12 -27.12 5.58
C GLN A 88 -6.15 -26.55 6.57
N LEU A 89 -5.71 -26.13 7.76
CA LEU A 89 -6.55 -25.43 8.73
C LEU A 89 -7.05 -24.07 8.21
N ILE A 90 -6.19 -23.33 7.51
CA ILE A 90 -6.56 -22.04 6.87
C ILE A 90 -7.59 -22.26 5.75
N ILE A 91 -7.44 -23.34 4.97
CA ILE A 91 -8.40 -23.71 3.91
C ILE A 91 -9.76 -24.07 4.55
N ALA A 92 -9.78 -24.80 5.65
CA ALA A 92 -11.01 -25.11 6.38
C ALA A 92 -11.75 -23.86 6.85
N ASP A 93 -11.01 -22.85 7.32
CA ASP A 93 -11.57 -21.55 7.71
C ASP A 93 -12.09 -20.73 6.52
N HIS A 94 -11.46 -20.87 5.36
CA HIS A 94 -11.82 -20.12 4.14
C HIS A 94 -13.06 -20.68 3.42
N GLY A 95 -13.53 -21.86 3.80
CA GLY A 95 -14.67 -22.49 3.13
C GLY A 95 -14.39 -23.02 1.72
N LEU A 96 -13.12 -23.14 1.34
CA LEU A 96 -12.69 -23.67 0.05
C LEU A 96 -12.75 -25.20 0.00
N ASN A 97 -13.93 -25.78 0.09
CA ASN A 97 -14.07 -27.20 -0.25
C ASN A 97 -14.29 -27.43 -1.75
N THR A 98 -14.39 -26.36 -2.54
CA THR A 98 -14.56 -26.48 -3.98
C THR A 98 -13.84 -25.34 -4.71
N THR A 99 -13.14 -25.69 -5.78
CA THR A 99 -12.56 -24.75 -6.76
C THR A 99 -13.60 -23.78 -7.35
N GLN A 100 -14.90 -24.07 -7.23
CA GLN A 100 -16.00 -23.26 -7.72
C GLN A 100 -16.01 -21.83 -7.13
N TYR A 101 -15.68 -21.68 -5.85
CA TYR A 101 -15.61 -20.35 -5.23
C TYR A 101 -14.45 -19.50 -5.77
N CYS A 102 -13.34 -20.14 -6.17
CA CYS A 102 -12.22 -19.42 -6.75
C CYS A 102 -12.57 -18.77 -8.10
N PHE A 103 -13.37 -19.42 -8.93
CA PHE A 103 -13.76 -18.89 -10.25
C PHE A 103 -14.61 -17.61 -10.15
N SER A 104 -15.44 -17.49 -9.12
CA SER A 104 -16.26 -16.30 -8.88
C SER A 104 -15.56 -15.24 -8.01
N CYS A 105 -14.43 -15.58 -7.40
CA CYS A 105 -13.71 -14.69 -6.49
C CYS A 105 -13.01 -13.54 -7.26
N PRO A 106 -13.18 -12.27 -6.84
CA PRO A 106 -12.49 -11.15 -7.49
C PRO A 106 -10.96 -11.19 -7.36
N LYS A 107 -10.42 -12.02 -6.47
CA LYS A 107 -8.97 -12.24 -6.28
C LYS A 107 -8.42 -13.45 -7.04
N ASN A 108 -9.24 -14.16 -7.81
CA ASN A 108 -8.77 -15.32 -8.59
C ASN A 108 -7.60 -14.94 -9.51
N GLY A 109 -6.52 -15.74 -9.47
CA GLY A 109 -5.28 -15.46 -10.21
C GLY A 109 -4.36 -14.37 -9.61
N SER A 110 -4.74 -13.80 -8.45
CA SER A 110 -3.92 -12.85 -7.67
C SER A 110 -4.12 -13.04 -6.16
N CYS A 111 -4.37 -14.26 -5.72
CA CYS A 111 -4.67 -14.62 -4.34
C CYS A 111 -3.46 -15.30 -3.71
N GLU A 112 -2.90 -14.69 -2.64
CA GLU A 112 -1.75 -15.25 -1.93
C GLU A 112 -2.05 -16.64 -1.31
N LEU A 113 -3.32 -16.91 -0.95
CA LEU A 113 -3.70 -18.25 -0.46
C LEU A 113 -3.57 -19.31 -1.57
N GLN A 114 -4.03 -19.00 -2.79
CA GLN A 114 -3.83 -19.90 -3.95
C GLN A 114 -2.36 -20.15 -4.23
N ASP A 115 -1.51 -19.12 -4.12
CA ASP A 115 -0.08 -19.26 -4.32
C ASP A 115 0.55 -20.19 -3.28
N ARG A 116 0.16 -20.05 -2.00
CA ARG A 116 0.65 -20.94 -0.92
C ARG A 116 0.14 -22.38 -1.10
N CYS A 117 -1.10 -22.56 -1.54
CA CYS A 117 -1.65 -23.90 -1.83
C CYS A 117 -0.81 -24.60 -2.93
N ARG A 118 -0.52 -23.90 -4.01
CA ARG A 118 0.32 -24.42 -5.09
C ARG A 118 1.75 -24.72 -4.63
N GLU A 119 2.36 -23.80 -3.87
CA GLU A 119 3.74 -23.92 -3.37
C GLU A 119 3.91 -25.14 -2.47
N LEU A 120 2.95 -25.39 -1.58
CA LEU A 120 3.03 -26.48 -0.59
C LEU A 120 2.35 -27.78 -1.06
N GLY A 121 1.77 -27.79 -2.26
CA GLY A 121 1.06 -28.95 -2.80
C GLY A 121 -0.16 -29.35 -1.96
N VAL A 122 -0.94 -28.37 -1.50
CA VAL A 122 -2.15 -28.59 -0.70
C VAL A 122 -3.38 -28.19 -1.52
N GLU A 123 -4.18 -29.16 -1.92
CA GLU A 123 -5.38 -28.95 -2.73
C GLU A 123 -6.65 -29.03 -1.90
N THR A 124 -6.66 -29.82 -0.84
CA THR A 124 -7.81 -30.11 0.00
C THR A 124 -7.44 -30.03 1.47
N THR A 125 -8.46 -30.06 2.33
CA THR A 125 -8.30 -30.12 3.79
C THR A 125 -9.03 -31.36 4.35
N PRO A 126 -8.40 -32.09 5.29
CA PRO A 126 -9.08 -33.18 6.00
C PRO A 126 -9.98 -32.67 7.15
N PHE A 127 -9.94 -31.36 7.43
CA PHE A 127 -10.69 -30.77 8.52
C PHE A 127 -12.08 -30.30 8.07
N ASP A 128 -13.03 -30.25 9.01
CA ASP A 128 -14.36 -29.71 8.76
C ASP A 128 -14.27 -28.25 8.30
N VAL A 129 -14.92 -27.95 7.17
CA VAL A 129 -14.97 -26.61 6.63
C VAL A 129 -15.99 -25.76 7.40
N LYS A 130 -15.50 -24.74 8.08
CA LYS A 130 -16.31 -23.81 8.88
C LYS A 130 -15.95 -22.35 8.55
N PRO A 131 -16.39 -21.84 7.38
CA PRO A 131 -16.10 -20.46 7.03
C PRO A 131 -16.70 -19.49 8.06
N ALA A 132 -16.08 -18.35 8.22
CA ALA A 132 -16.63 -17.29 9.06
C ALA A 132 -18.00 -16.89 8.51
N GLY A 133 -19.04 -17.11 9.31
CA GLY A 133 -20.42 -16.73 8.94
C GLY A 133 -20.66 -15.23 9.04
N GLY A 134 -21.66 -14.76 8.31
CA GLY A 134 -22.15 -13.39 8.38
C GLY A 134 -22.49 -12.82 7.01
N PRO A 135 -23.28 -11.73 6.97
CA PRO A 135 -23.62 -11.06 5.72
C PRO A 135 -22.37 -10.40 5.12
N ILE A 136 -22.41 -10.21 3.80
CA ILE A 136 -21.45 -9.37 3.12
C ILE A 136 -21.68 -7.91 3.57
N LEU A 137 -20.64 -7.27 4.08
CA LEU A 137 -20.69 -5.87 4.50
C LEU A 137 -20.26 -5.01 3.31
N ASP A 138 -21.17 -4.26 2.73
CA ASP A 138 -20.94 -3.45 1.55
C ASP A 138 -21.46 -2.01 1.64
N SER A 139 -21.78 -1.56 2.84
CA SER A 139 -22.24 -0.20 3.13
C SER A 139 -21.21 0.88 2.80
N ASN A 140 -19.90 0.56 2.85
CA ASN A 140 -18.86 1.50 2.43
C ASN A 140 -18.92 1.71 0.91
N PRO A 141 -18.81 2.96 0.39
CA PRO A 141 -18.94 3.25 -1.04
C PRO A 141 -17.85 2.63 -1.91
N PHE A 142 -16.68 2.34 -1.37
CA PHE A 142 -15.51 1.86 -2.13
C PHE A 142 -15.08 0.43 -1.79
N ILE A 143 -15.44 -0.08 -0.62
CA ILE A 143 -14.90 -1.31 -0.06
C ILE A 143 -16.05 -2.26 0.29
N ALA A 144 -15.87 -3.55 0.01
CA ALA A 144 -16.74 -4.62 0.47
C ALA A 144 -15.96 -5.65 1.28
N PHE A 145 -16.59 -6.25 2.29
CA PHE A 145 -16.04 -7.32 3.10
C PHE A 145 -16.96 -8.54 3.06
N ASN A 146 -16.43 -9.66 2.61
CA ASN A 146 -17.07 -10.96 2.67
C ASN A 146 -16.42 -11.81 3.77
N PRO A 147 -17.07 -12.00 4.92
CA PRO A 147 -16.52 -12.77 6.04
C PRO A 147 -16.20 -14.23 5.68
N ALA A 148 -16.97 -14.84 4.78
CA ALA A 148 -16.79 -16.23 4.37
C ALA A 148 -15.43 -16.48 3.69
N LEU A 149 -14.82 -15.45 3.10
CA LEU A 149 -13.51 -15.54 2.45
C LEU A 149 -12.34 -15.11 3.38
N CYS A 150 -12.63 -14.85 4.65
CA CYS A 150 -11.64 -14.33 5.60
C CYS A 150 -10.84 -15.45 6.28
N ILE A 151 -9.53 -15.43 6.10
CA ILE A 151 -8.58 -16.35 6.78
C ILE A 151 -8.09 -15.83 8.14
N ARG A 152 -8.68 -14.82 8.70
CA ARG A 152 -8.38 -14.23 10.03
C ARG A 152 -6.92 -13.81 10.23
N CYS A 153 -6.22 -13.47 9.17
CA CYS A 153 -4.79 -13.10 9.20
C CYS A 153 -4.51 -11.72 9.83
N GLN A 154 -5.52 -10.90 10.06
CA GLN A 154 -5.47 -9.57 10.68
C GLN A 154 -4.60 -8.52 9.95
N ARG A 155 -4.11 -8.79 8.74
CA ARG A 155 -3.34 -7.80 7.96
C ARG A 155 -4.14 -6.52 7.72
N CYS A 156 -5.45 -6.63 7.52
CA CYS A 156 -6.34 -5.48 7.33
C CYS A 156 -6.45 -4.62 8.59
N VAL A 157 -6.47 -5.25 9.78
CA VAL A 157 -6.46 -4.55 11.08
C VAL A 157 -5.15 -3.79 11.24
N GLY A 158 -4.01 -4.44 10.99
CA GLY A 158 -2.70 -3.78 11.00
C GLY A 158 -2.61 -2.64 9.98
N ALA A 159 -3.10 -2.83 8.77
CA ALA A 159 -3.11 -1.79 7.74
C ALA A 159 -4.01 -0.58 8.12
N CYS A 160 -5.11 -0.83 8.80
CA CYS A 160 -6.00 0.22 9.29
C CYS A 160 -5.41 0.98 10.49
N ASN A 161 -4.88 0.23 11.47
CA ASN A 161 -4.49 0.80 12.76
C ASN A 161 -3.04 1.27 12.78
N ASN A 162 -2.09 0.43 12.32
CA ASN A 162 -0.67 0.75 12.42
C ASN A 162 -0.17 1.61 11.26
N ALA A 163 -0.73 1.40 10.06
CA ALA A 163 -0.26 2.08 8.86
C ALA A 163 -1.10 3.31 8.50
N ALA A 164 -2.43 3.22 8.54
CA ALA A 164 -3.33 4.34 8.23
C ALA A 164 -3.72 5.18 9.45
N GLY A 165 -3.60 4.66 10.67
CA GLY A 165 -3.95 5.37 11.91
C GLY A 165 -5.46 5.58 12.12
N ASN A 166 -6.32 4.87 11.37
CA ASN A 166 -7.77 5.11 11.38
C ASN A 166 -8.52 4.36 12.48
N HIS A 167 -7.95 3.26 12.98
CA HIS A 167 -8.51 2.43 14.04
C HIS A 167 -9.97 1.98 13.83
N THR A 168 -10.40 1.88 12.56
CA THR A 168 -11.76 1.47 12.19
C THR A 168 -11.96 -0.04 12.26
N LEU A 169 -10.91 -0.83 12.05
CA LEU A 169 -10.99 -2.29 12.04
C LEU A 169 -10.42 -2.88 13.32
N ILE A 170 -11.19 -3.79 13.93
CA ILE A 170 -10.75 -4.56 15.10
C ILE A 170 -10.92 -6.05 14.84
N THR A 171 -10.21 -6.85 15.63
CA THR A 171 -10.46 -8.28 15.74
C THR A 171 -11.40 -8.50 16.91
N GLY A 172 -12.57 -9.03 16.65
CA GLY A 172 -13.55 -9.37 17.68
C GLY A 172 -13.80 -10.87 17.77
N ARG A 173 -14.52 -11.27 18.82
CA ARG A 173 -14.84 -12.66 19.14
C ARG A 173 -13.57 -13.49 19.39
N ARG A 174 -13.68 -14.81 19.50
CA ARG A 174 -12.51 -15.69 19.75
C ARG A 174 -12.71 -17.10 19.16
N GLY A 175 -11.59 -17.81 19.01
CA GLY A 175 -11.54 -19.18 18.44
C GLY A 175 -12.09 -19.18 17.01
N VAL A 176 -12.85 -20.20 16.66
CA VAL A 176 -13.48 -20.35 15.33
C VAL A 176 -14.46 -19.23 14.95
N ARG A 177 -14.91 -18.46 15.93
CA ARG A 177 -15.79 -17.30 15.70
C ARG A 177 -15.04 -15.98 15.54
N THR A 178 -13.71 -15.98 15.59
CA THR A 178 -12.92 -14.76 15.36
C THR A 178 -13.33 -14.10 14.04
N SER A 179 -13.59 -12.81 14.06
CA SER A 179 -14.02 -12.04 12.90
C SER A 179 -13.40 -10.64 12.91
N ILE A 180 -13.30 -10.05 11.74
CA ILE A 180 -12.92 -8.64 11.59
C ILE A 180 -14.20 -7.81 11.67
N LEU A 181 -14.21 -6.86 12.56
CA LEU A 181 -15.38 -6.04 12.91
C LEU A 181 -15.03 -4.55 12.88
N ALA A 182 -16.02 -3.71 12.73
CA ALA A 182 -15.94 -2.34 13.18
C ALA A 182 -16.10 -2.27 14.72
N PRO A 183 -15.59 -1.25 15.40
CA PRO A 183 -15.76 -1.06 16.83
C PRO A 183 -17.26 -1.09 17.20
N PHE A 184 -17.57 -1.67 18.34
CA PHE A 184 -18.95 -1.76 18.89
C PHE A 184 -19.99 -2.43 17.98
N GLY A 185 -19.57 -3.13 16.93
CA GLY A 185 -20.50 -3.78 15.99
C GLY A 185 -21.17 -2.80 15.02
N GLU A 186 -20.68 -1.58 14.94
CA GLU A 186 -21.18 -0.55 14.03
C GLU A 186 -20.97 -0.93 12.56
N ASP A 187 -21.73 -0.31 11.69
CA ASP A 187 -21.52 -0.39 10.25
C ASP A 187 -20.28 0.42 9.87
N TRP A 188 -19.49 -0.06 8.91
CA TRP A 188 -18.30 0.65 8.41
C TRP A 188 -18.59 2.07 7.94
N LYS A 189 -19.81 2.34 7.46
CA LYS A 189 -20.24 3.66 7.02
C LYS A 189 -20.36 4.66 8.18
N SER A 190 -20.74 4.19 9.37
CA SER A 190 -20.89 5.01 10.57
C SER A 190 -19.59 5.19 11.36
N THR A 191 -18.50 4.58 10.91
CA THR A 191 -17.19 4.73 11.53
C THR A 191 -16.36 5.85 10.88
N ASN A 192 -15.19 6.15 11.46
CA ASN A 192 -14.23 7.10 10.89
C ASN A 192 -13.46 6.55 9.66
N CYS A 193 -14.03 5.60 8.92
CA CYS A 193 -13.40 5.00 7.76
C CYS A 193 -13.22 6.02 6.63
N GLU A 194 -11.98 6.34 6.29
CA GLU A 194 -11.63 7.24 5.17
C GLU A 194 -11.69 6.56 3.79
N SER A 195 -12.15 5.32 3.73
CA SER A 195 -12.23 4.53 2.48
C SER A 195 -10.90 4.44 1.70
N CYS A 196 -9.77 4.53 2.39
CA CYS A 196 -8.44 4.54 1.76
C CYS A 196 -8.08 3.24 1.03
N GLY A 197 -8.75 2.11 1.38
CA GLY A 197 -8.55 0.81 0.73
C GLY A 197 -7.25 0.09 1.10
N ASN A 198 -6.48 0.55 2.09
CA ASN A 198 -5.27 -0.13 2.53
C ASN A 198 -5.57 -1.53 3.08
N CYS A 199 -6.71 -1.71 3.76
CA CYS A 199 -7.19 -3.01 4.21
C CYS A 199 -7.46 -3.98 3.04
N ALA A 200 -8.02 -3.49 1.92
CA ALA A 200 -8.23 -4.29 0.72
C ALA A 200 -6.91 -4.64 0.03
N GLY A 201 -5.96 -3.68 -0.02
CA GLY A 201 -4.61 -3.92 -0.53
C GLY A 201 -3.81 -4.91 0.31
N ALA A 202 -3.99 -4.89 1.63
CA ALA A 202 -3.34 -5.80 2.57
C ALA A 202 -3.98 -7.20 2.62
N CYS A 203 -5.22 -7.37 2.15
CA CYS A 203 -5.93 -8.63 2.22
C CYS A 203 -5.32 -9.66 1.26
N PRO A 204 -4.83 -10.81 1.76
CA PRO A 204 -4.21 -11.84 0.93
C PRO A 204 -5.23 -12.65 0.13
N THR A 205 -6.51 -12.57 0.51
CA THR A 205 -7.63 -13.28 -0.13
C THR A 205 -8.65 -12.28 -0.69
N GLY A 206 -9.77 -12.77 -1.18
CA GLY A 206 -10.91 -11.97 -1.64
C GLY A 206 -11.85 -11.48 -0.54
N ALA A 207 -11.47 -11.60 0.74
CA ALA A 207 -12.35 -11.22 1.85
C ALA A 207 -12.63 -9.71 1.88
N ILE A 208 -11.62 -8.88 1.73
CA ILE A 208 -11.80 -7.42 1.59
C ILE A 208 -11.36 -7.04 0.18
N THR A 209 -12.26 -6.38 -0.54
CA THR A 209 -12.02 -5.98 -1.94
C THR A 209 -12.50 -4.56 -2.18
N MET A 210 -11.90 -3.91 -3.18
CA MET A 210 -12.45 -2.67 -3.72
C MET A 210 -13.69 -2.99 -4.55
N LYS A 211 -14.77 -2.20 -4.42
CA LYS A 211 -16.01 -2.36 -5.21
C LYS A 211 -15.79 -2.08 -6.70
N ARG A 212 -14.79 -1.31 -7.04
CA ARG A 212 -14.37 -1.17 -8.44
C ARG A 212 -13.90 -2.53 -8.93
N ARG A 213 -14.67 -3.15 -9.79
CA ARG A 213 -14.36 -4.48 -10.33
C ARG A 213 -13.18 -4.39 -11.27
N ARG A 214 -12.19 -5.25 -11.06
CA ARG A 214 -11.12 -5.50 -12.02
C ARG A 214 -11.74 -6.10 -13.29
N GLN A 215 -11.64 -5.39 -14.41
CA GLN A 215 -12.14 -5.84 -15.72
C GLN A 215 -11.00 -6.36 -16.61
N TYR A 216 -10.02 -7.04 -16.01
CA TYR A 216 -8.85 -7.52 -16.73
C TYR A 216 -8.30 -8.81 -16.11
N ARG A 217 -7.61 -9.59 -16.94
CA ARG A 217 -6.78 -10.71 -16.50
C ARG A 217 -5.33 -10.28 -16.36
N SER A 218 -4.54 -10.99 -15.56
CA SER A 218 -3.15 -10.63 -15.28
C SER A 218 -2.26 -10.57 -16.52
N TRP A 219 -2.59 -11.34 -17.55
CA TRP A 219 -1.88 -11.39 -18.85
C TRP A 219 -2.35 -10.33 -19.86
N GLU A 220 -3.44 -9.62 -19.60
CA GLU A 220 -3.97 -8.57 -20.48
C GLU A 220 -3.42 -7.19 -20.16
N ILE A 221 -2.63 -7.06 -19.11
CA ILE A 221 -2.26 -5.78 -18.55
C ILE A 221 -0.76 -5.54 -18.59
N GLN A 222 -0.45 -4.28 -18.70
CA GLN A 222 0.91 -3.74 -18.47
C GLN A 222 0.92 -2.91 -17.18
N ARG A 223 1.98 -3.05 -16.39
CA ARG A 223 2.20 -2.25 -15.19
C ARG A 223 3.21 -1.17 -15.46
N VAL A 224 2.81 0.09 -15.30
CA VAL A 224 3.67 1.25 -15.52
C VAL A 224 3.92 1.95 -14.18
N ARG A 225 5.15 1.86 -13.69
CA ARG A 225 5.55 2.54 -12.46
C ARG A 225 5.56 4.06 -12.65
N THR A 226 4.91 4.77 -11.73
CA THR A 226 4.85 6.23 -11.75
C THR A 226 4.69 6.81 -10.33
N THR A 227 4.64 8.13 -10.26
CA THR A 227 4.40 8.88 -9.03
C THR A 227 2.98 9.45 -9.04
N CYS A 228 2.27 9.31 -7.93
CA CYS A 228 0.92 9.83 -7.77
C CYS A 228 0.90 11.37 -7.93
N PRO A 229 0.00 11.94 -8.76
CA PRO A 229 -0.05 13.38 -9.03
C PRO A 229 -0.89 14.17 -8.04
N HIS A 230 -1.62 13.53 -7.10
CA HIS A 230 -2.64 14.20 -6.30
C HIS A 230 -2.11 15.11 -5.19
N CYS A 231 -0.90 14.84 -4.68
CA CYS A 231 -0.30 15.68 -3.63
C CYS A 231 1.23 15.59 -3.62
N ALA A 232 1.87 16.39 -2.77
CA ALA A 232 3.33 16.49 -2.66
C ALA A 232 3.99 15.29 -1.97
N THR A 233 3.23 14.34 -1.38
CA THR A 233 3.78 13.12 -0.77
C THR A 233 4.56 12.27 -1.77
N GLY A 234 4.16 12.27 -3.06
CA GLY A 234 4.90 11.59 -4.11
C GLY A 234 4.87 10.07 -4.01
N CYS A 235 3.74 9.51 -3.57
CA CYS A 235 3.55 8.06 -3.46
C CYS A 235 3.89 7.35 -4.77
N GLN A 236 4.64 6.24 -4.68
CA GLN A 236 4.93 5.38 -5.81
C GLN A 236 3.82 4.34 -5.98
N TYR A 237 3.40 4.14 -7.22
CA TYR A 237 2.38 3.15 -7.57
C TYR A 237 2.50 2.72 -9.03
N ASN A 238 1.90 1.58 -9.37
CA ASN A 238 1.73 1.16 -10.75
C ASN A 238 0.38 1.64 -11.27
N LEU A 239 0.39 2.21 -12.46
CA LEU A 239 -0.79 2.28 -13.30
C LEU A 239 -0.95 0.93 -13.99
N VAL A 240 -2.13 0.34 -13.87
CA VAL A 240 -2.49 -0.89 -14.58
C VAL A 240 -3.15 -0.49 -15.89
N VAL A 241 -2.49 -0.80 -16.99
CA VAL A 241 -2.89 -0.39 -18.34
C VAL A 241 -3.35 -1.60 -19.13
N LYS A 242 -4.54 -1.50 -19.76
CA LYS A 242 -5.08 -2.47 -20.70
C LYS A 242 -5.49 -1.74 -21.99
N ASN A 243 -4.95 -2.16 -23.12
CA ASN A 243 -5.25 -1.55 -24.43
C ASN A 243 -5.09 -0.02 -24.45
N GLY A 244 -3.99 0.48 -23.87
CA GLY A 244 -3.69 1.92 -23.81
C GLY A 244 -4.53 2.72 -22.81
N ARG A 245 -5.45 2.09 -22.07
CA ARG A 245 -6.27 2.75 -21.05
C ARG A 245 -5.87 2.31 -19.64
N ILE A 246 -5.82 3.26 -18.72
CA ILE A 246 -5.59 2.98 -17.31
C ILE A 246 -6.90 2.41 -16.73
N VAL A 247 -6.82 1.22 -16.14
CA VAL A 247 -7.99 0.50 -15.62
C VAL A 247 -7.94 0.30 -14.10
N ASP A 248 -6.75 0.41 -13.49
CA ASP A 248 -6.57 0.26 -12.04
C ASP A 248 -5.26 0.89 -11.58
N THR A 249 -5.03 0.91 -10.27
CA THR A 249 -3.76 1.30 -9.64
C THR A 249 -3.35 0.28 -8.58
N GLU A 250 -2.06 0.02 -8.46
CA GLU A 250 -1.48 -0.87 -7.46
C GLU A 250 -0.41 -0.11 -6.66
N ALA A 251 -0.52 -0.10 -5.34
CA ALA A 251 0.50 0.51 -4.49
C ALA A 251 1.86 -0.20 -4.67
N LEU A 252 2.93 0.59 -4.71
CA LEU A 252 4.30 0.08 -4.67
C LEU A 252 4.95 0.47 -3.35
N ASP A 253 5.92 -0.34 -2.91
CA ASP A 253 6.80 0.02 -1.81
C ASP A 253 7.77 1.11 -2.29
N GLY A 254 7.40 2.34 -2.03
CA GLY A 254 8.19 3.53 -2.34
C GLY A 254 8.71 4.19 -1.07
N PRO A 255 9.72 5.06 -1.18
CA PRO A 255 10.38 5.67 -0.02
C PRO A 255 9.46 6.54 0.84
N THR A 256 8.33 6.97 0.32
CA THR A 256 7.40 7.86 1.02
C THR A 256 6.10 7.19 1.43
N ASN A 257 5.69 6.14 0.74
CA ASN A 257 4.37 5.53 0.95
C ASN A 257 4.41 4.08 1.45
N HIS A 258 5.56 3.41 1.43
CA HIS A 258 5.76 2.07 2.00
C HIS A 258 4.63 1.07 1.66
N GLY A 259 4.21 1.03 0.40
CA GLY A 259 3.14 0.13 -0.06
C GLY A 259 1.72 0.60 0.23
N LEU A 260 1.54 1.82 0.75
CA LEU A 260 0.23 2.40 1.10
C LEU A 260 -0.23 3.42 0.07
N LEU A 261 -1.54 3.61 -0.06
CA LEU A 261 -2.16 4.67 -0.84
C LEU A 261 -3.38 5.21 -0.10
N CYS A 262 -3.66 6.49 -0.25
CA CYS A 262 -4.94 7.06 0.17
C CYS A 262 -6.03 6.77 -0.88
N VAL A 263 -7.28 7.11 -0.57
CA VAL A 263 -8.42 6.91 -1.48
C VAL A 263 -8.21 7.57 -2.84
N LYS A 264 -7.59 8.76 -2.90
CA LYS A 264 -7.33 9.47 -4.17
C LYS A 264 -6.38 8.68 -5.08
N GLY A 265 -5.24 8.23 -4.54
CA GLY A 265 -4.26 7.45 -5.30
C GLY A 265 -4.78 6.08 -5.72
N ARG A 266 -5.68 5.49 -4.93
CA ARG A 266 -6.22 4.15 -5.19
C ARG A 266 -7.45 4.14 -6.09
N SER A 267 -8.36 5.09 -5.90
CA SER A 267 -9.68 5.06 -6.54
C SER A 267 -9.91 6.14 -7.59
N ALA A 268 -9.24 7.30 -7.48
CA ALA A 268 -9.50 8.46 -8.33
C ALA A 268 -8.30 8.90 -9.18
N SER A 269 -7.16 8.18 -9.11
CA SER A 269 -5.89 8.69 -9.65
C SER A 269 -5.79 8.69 -11.18
N PHE A 270 -6.73 8.13 -11.88
CA PHE A 270 -6.63 7.96 -13.34
C PHE A 270 -7.89 8.31 -14.14
N ASP A 271 -9.04 8.53 -13.51
CA ASP A 271 -10.27 8.85 -14.24
C ASP A 271 -10.14 10.15 -15.04
N PHE A 272 -9.46 11.15 -14.47
CA PHE A 272 -9.23 12.42 -15.13
C PHE A 272 -8.32 12.32 -16.36
N VAL A 273 -7.44 11.31 -16.43
CA VAL A 273 -6.52 11.12 -17.58
C VAL A 273 -7.29 10.85 -18.86
N HIS A 274 -8.41 10.13 -18.76
CA HIS A 274 -9.25 9.76 -19.90
C HIS A 274 -10.51 10.62 -20.03
N SER A 275 -10.61 11.71 -19.24
CA SER A 275 -11.72 12.64 -19.34
C SER A 275 -11.68 13.41 -20.66
N PRO A 276 -12.79 13.51 -21.40
CA PRO A 276 -12.86 14.34 -22.60
C PRO A 276 -12.68 15.84 -22.31
N GLN A 277 -12.86 16.25 -21.06
CA GLN A 277 -12.63 17.63 -20.60
C GLN A 277 -11.18 17.94 -20.28
N ARG A 278 -10.29 16.94 -20.33
CA ARG A 278 -8.87 17.14 -20.06
C ARG A 278 -8.24 18.00 -21.13
N LEU A 279 -7.60 19.08 -20.73
CA LEU A 279 -6.80 19.90 -21.63
C LEU A 279 -5.57 19.09 -22.10
N THR A 280 -5.40 18.99 -23.40
CA THR A 280 -4.26 18.29 -24.04
C THR A 280 -3.26 19.27 -24.65
N THR A 281 -3.65 20.53 -24.82
CA THR A 281 -2.83 21.65 -25.31
C THR A 281 -2.88 22.80 -24.33
N PRO A 282 -1.85 23.65 -24.28
CA PRO A 282 -1.90 24.91 -23.55
C PRO A 282 -3.02 25.82 -24.08
N LEU A 283 -3.57 26.64 -23.21
CA LEU A 283 -4.51 27.67 -23.58
C LEU A 283 -3.93 29.05 -23.22
N ILE A 284 -3.98 30.00 -24.16
CA ILE A 284 -3.57 31.37 -23.96
C ILE A 284 -4.80 32.29 -24.12
N ARG A 285 -4.92 33.27 -23.25
CA ARG A 285 -5.99 34.28 -23.38
C ARG A 285 -5.72 35.18 -24.56
N SER A 286 -6.60 35.18 -25.54
CA SER A 286 -6.58 36.04 -26.69
C SER A 286 -6.79 37.51 -26.26
N LYS A 287 -5.98 38.40 -26.77
CA LYS A 287 -6.12 39.85 -26.52
C LYS A 287 -7.30 40.46 -27.26
N ILE A 288 -7.79 39.77 -28.30
CA ILE A 288 -8.88 40.29 -29.16
C ILE A 288 -10.22 39.83 -28.60
N THR A 289 -10.39 38.53 -28.34
CA THR A 289 -11.66 37.94 -27.90
C THR A 289 -11.80 37.92 -26.38
N GLY A 290 -10.70 37.95 -25.62
CA GLY A 290 -10.68 37.76 -24.18
C GLY A 290 -10.87 36.29 -23.76
N GLU A 291 -11.08 35.36 -24.70
CA GLU A 291 -11.29 33.95 -24.46
C GLU A 291 -9.97 33.20 -24.40
N LEU A 292 -10.00 31.94 -23.82
CA LEU A 292 -8.87 31.06 -23.81
C LEU A 292 -8.84 30.23 -25.11
N GLU A 293 -7.82 30.43 -25.91
CA GLU A 293 -7.64 29.78 -27.21
C GLU A 293 -6.47 28.77 -27.16
N PRO A 294 -6.55 27.64 -27.89
CA PRO A 294 -5.46 26.66 -27.95
C PRO A 294 -4.19 27.31 -28.54
N ALA A 295 -3.04 26.97 -27.94
CA ALA A 295 -1.73 27.44 -28.36
C ALA A 295 -0.72 26.29 -28.34
N SER A 296 0.40 26.47 -29.03
CA SER A 296 1.52 25.55 -28.92
C SER A 296 2.23 25.67 -27.57
N TRP A 297 3.02 24.65 -27.21
CA TRP A 297 3.85 24.71 -26.01
C TRP A 297 4.92 25.80 -26.09
N ASP A 298 5.49 26.02 -27.27
CA ASP A 298 6.51 27.05 -27.46
C ASP A 298 5.94 28.44 -27.26
N GLU A 299 4.80 28.75 -27.89
CA GLU A 299 4.09 30.03 -27.69
C GLU A 299 3.73 30.27 -26.22
N ALA A 300 3.25 29.23 -25.52
CA ALA A 300 2.88 29.35 -24.12
C ALA A 300 4.10 29.59 -23.21
N LEU A 301 5.20 28.89 -23.47
CA LEU A 301 6.44 29.04 -22.71
C LEU A 301 7.11 30.38 -22.98
N ASP A 302 7.11 30.88 -24.22
CA ASP A 302 7.66 32.18 -24.60
C ASP A 302 6.84 33.32 -23.96
N LEU A 303 5.51 33.20 -23.96
CA LEU A 303 4.64 34.15 -23.27
C LEU A 303 4.96 34.22 -21.78
N VAL A 304 5.10 33.04 -21.12
CA VAL A 304 5.44 32.97 -19.68
C VAL A 304 6.82 33.59 -19.42
N ALA A 305 7.83 33.22 -20.23
CA ALA A 305 9.19 33.73 -20.08
C ALA A 305 9.25 35.25 -20.23
N ARG A 306 8.58 35.77 -21.25
CA ARG A 306 8.50 37.22 -21.51
C ARG A 306 7.80 37.96 -20.35
N ARG A 307 6.62 37.49 -19.91
CA ARG A 307 5.88 38.16 -18.83
C ARG A 307 6.66 38.11 -17.50
N PHE A 308 7.34 37.01 -17.18
CA PHE A 308 8.23 37.03 -16.03
C PHE A 308 9.43 37.94 -16.16
N GLY A 309 9.95 38.14 -17.38
CA GLY A 309 11.01 39.09 -17.66
C GLY A 309 10.54 40.56 -17.43
N GLU A 310 9.35 40.90 -17.94
CA GLU A 310 8.72 42.19 -17.73
C GLU A 310 8.50 42.47 -16.24
N ILE A 311 7.83 41.59 -15.52
CA ILE A 311 7.59 41.72 -14.07
C ILE A 311 8.91 41.89 -13.29
N LYS A 312 9.95 41.15 -13.68
CA LYS A 312 11.28 41.25 -13.03
C LYS A 312 11.90 42.63 -13.26
N ALA A 313 11.74 43.22 -14.46
CA ALA A 313 12.24 44.55 -14.78
C ALA A 313 11.49 45.61 -13.99
N ASP A 314 10.15 45.49 -13.93
CA ASP A 314 9.27 46.46 -13.26
C ASP A 314 9.38 46.46 -11.73
N THR A 315 9.70 45.27 -11.17
CA THR A 315 9.79 45.08 -9.70
C THR A 315 11.24 45.03 -9.21
N ALA A 316 12.13 45.84 -9.75
CA ALA A 316 13.56 45.83 -9.49
C ALA A 316 13.90 45.59 -8.00
N GLY A 317 14.13 44.30 -7.64
CA GLY A 317 14.59 43.88 -6.32
C GLY A 317 13.55 43.23 -5.41
N ALA A 318 12.27 43.17 -5.74
CA ALA A 318 11.29 42.44 -4.95
C ALA A 318 11.46 40.90 -5.09
N PRO A 319 11.51 40.14 -3.99
CA PRO A 319 11.68 38.68 -4.05
C PRO A 319 10.42 38.04 -4.64
N SER A 320 10.54 37.43 -5.83
CA SER A 320 9.47 36.62 -6.39
C SER A 320 9.34 35.31 -5.61
N GLN A 321 8.21 35.14 -4.95
CA GLN A 321 7.89 33.93 -4.21
C GLN A 321 7.19 32.91 -5.12
N LEU A 322 7.88 31.82 -5.44
CA LEU A 322 7.26 30.63 -6.01
C LEU A 322 6.81 29.72 -4.87
N LEU A 323 5.54 29.79 -4.50
CA LEU A 323 4.95 28.86 -3.55
C LEU A 323 4.72 27.50 -4.23
N PRO A 324 5.24 26.39 -3.69
CA PRO A 324 4.91 25.08 -4.23
C PRO A 324 3.43 24.79 -4.00
N ALA A 325 2.71 24.53 -5.07
CA ALA A 325 1.31 24.11 -4.96
C ALA A 325 1.20 22.77 -4.22
N ARG A 326 0.13 22.61 -3.45
CA ARG A 326 -0.16 21.36 -2.71
C ARG A 326 -0.21 20.11 -3.58
N VAL A 327 -0.40 20.28 -4.87
CA VAL A 327 -0.54 19.21 -5.87
C VAL A 327 0.62 19.27 -6.86
N ARG A 328 1.84 18.99 -6.39
CA ARG A 328 3.01 18.89 -7.28
C ARG A 328 3.86 17.67 -6.96
N PRO A 329 4.18 16.83 -7.94
CA PRO A 329 5.20 15.80 -7.77
C PRO A 329 6.55 16.42 -7.40
N MET A 330 7.33 15.73 -6.58
CA MET A 330 8.63 16.21 -6.10
C MET A 330 9.60 16.61 -7.23
N LYS A 331 9.55 15.91 -8.38
CA LYS A 331 10.33 16.26 -9.59
C LYS A 331 9.98 17.64 -10.12
N THR A 332 8.72 18.05 -10.09
CA THR A 332 8.28 19.38 -10.54
C THR A 332 8.73 20.47 -9.58
N SER A 333 8.74 20.22 -8.27
CA SER A 333 9.27 21.14 -7.27
C SER A 333 10.77 21.38 -7.45
N THR A 334 11.54 20.33 -7.75
CA THR A 334 12.99 20.43 -8.04
C THR A 334 13.24 21.21 -9.32
N CYS A 335 12.44 21.02 -10.36
CA CYS A 335 12.51 21.77 -11.60
C CYS A 335 12.20 23.27 -11.36
N SER A 336 11.18 23.57 -10.57
CA SER A 336 10.83 24.95 -10.18
C SER A 336 11.96 25.64 -9.39
N ARG A 337 12.64 24.91 -8.48
CA ARG A 337 13.81 25.44 -7.74
C ARG A 337 15.00 25.71 -8.66
N ARG A 338 15.31 24.80 -9.61
CA ARG A 338 16.38 24.98 -10.60
C ARG A 338 16.09 26.13 -11.54
N TRP A 339 14.85 26.26 -11.99
CA TRP A 339 14.42 27.38 -12.82
C TRP A 339 14.57 28.70 -12.06
N ARG A 340 14.12 28.78 -10.81
CA ARG A 340 14.29 29.95 -9.95
C ARG A 340 15.77 30.33 -9.78
N ALA A 341 16.64 29.37 -9.50
CA ALA A 341 18.08 29.61 -9.35
C ALA A 341 18.74 30.14 -10.62
N ARG A 342 18.22 29.75 -11.81
CA ARG A 342 18.80 30.15 -13.12
C ARG A 342 18.29 31.50 -13.61
N PHE A 343 17.04 31.82 -13.36
CA PHE A 343 16.40 33.01 -13.94
C PHE A 343 16.08 34.13 -12.95
N LEU A 344 15.97 33.81 -11.67
CA LEU A 344 15.73 34.79 -10.62
C LEU A 344 16.95 34.81 -9.69
N ARG A 345 17.75 35.86 -9.71
CA ARG A 345 18.86 36.01 -8.75
C ARG A 345 18.28 36.02 -7.32
N PRO A 346 18.78 35.18 -6.41
CA PRO A 346 18.32 35.18 -5.03
C PRO A 346 18.89 36.40 -4.32
N THR A 347 18.05 37.35 -3.97
CA THR A 347 18.44 38.45 -3.07
C THR A 347 18.38 38.03 -1.61
N THR A 348 17.71 36.97 -1.27
CA THR A 348 17.82 36.25 0.02
C THR A 348 17.07 34.93 -0.10
N LEU A 349 17.78 33.83 -0.14
CA LEU A 349 17.26 32.54 0.25
C LEU A 349 17.12 32.58 1.77
N THR A 350 15.95 32.91 2.29
CA THR A 350 15.54 32.34 3.58
C THR A 350 15.38 30.85 3.31
N THR A 351 16.48 30.12 3.47
CA THR A 351 16.46 28.69 3.67
C THR A 351 15.55 28.47 4.86
N VAL A 352 14.37 27.92 4.64
CA VAL A 352 13.65 27.24 5.69
C VAL A 352 14.65 26.19 6.18
N PRO A 353 15.11 26.23 7.44
CA PRO A 353 16.15 25.35 7.91
C PRO A 353 15.71 23.90 7.65
N ALA A 354 16.67 23.04 7.37
CA ALA A 354 16.41 21.61 7.15
C ALA A 354 15.65 20.95 8.32
N SER A 355 15.70 21.55 9.50
CA SER A 355 14.89 21.21 10.68
C SER A 355 13.36 21.36 10.48
N ALA A 356 12.89 22.14 9.51
CA ALA A 356 11.46 22.26 9.22
C ALA A 356 10.92 21.12 8.37
N THR A 357 11.78 20.27 7.81
CA THR A 357 11.38 19.06 7.09
C THR A 357 11.23 17.86 8.02
N ASP A 358 11.68 17.97 9.27
CA ASP A 358 11.62 16.90 10.27
C ASP A 358 10.41 17.04 11.23
N HIS A 359 9.59 18.07 11.01
CA HIS A 359 8.28 18.09 11.65
C HIS A 359 7.40 17.05 10.96
N ARG A 360 7.39 15.84 11.53
CA ARG A 360 6.21 14.98 11.52
C ARG A 360 5.04 15.91 11.78
N LEU A 361 4.22 16.15 10.77
CA LEU A 361 2.92 16.77 10.99
C LEU A 361 2.28 15.96 12.11
N PRO A 362 1.93 16.56 13.26
CA PRO A 362 1.15 15.85 14.24
C PRO A 362 -0.07 15.33 13.52
N ALA A 363 -0.36 14.05 13.69
CA ALA A 363 -1.63 13.48 13.27
C ALA A 363 -2.70 14.51 13.67
N CYS A 364 -3.57 14.86 12.74
CA CYS A 364 -4.68 15.77 13.00
C CYS A 364 -5.57 15.09 14.04
N SER A 365 -5.17 15.17 15.30
CA SER A 365 -5.99 14.80 16.43
C SER A 365 -7.01 15.93 16.56
N ALA A 366 -8.25 15.64 16.16
CA ALA A 366 -9.39 16.44 16.54
C ALA A 366 -9.38 16.56 18.07
N ARG A 367 -8.96 17.72 18.58
CA ARG A 367 -9.18 18.08 19.97
C ARG A 367 -10.67 18.26 20.11
N SER A 368 -11.33 17.33 20.78
CA SER A 368 -12.64 17.54 21.37
C SER A 368 -12.53 18.71 22.35
N ALA A 369 -13.27 19.78 22.08
CA ALA A 369 -13.49 20.85 23.02
C ALA A 369 -14.19 20.29 24.26
N PRO A 370 -13.87 20.73 25.48
CA PRO A 370 -14.63 20.33 26.65
C PRO A 370 -16.01 20.97 26.60
N ALA A 371 -17.03 20.15 26.81
CA ALA A 371 -18.38 20.60 27.07
C ALA A 371 -18.40 21.39 28.39
N GLN A 372 -18.93 22.61 28.35
CA GLN A 372 -19.52 23.25 29.50
C GLN A 372 -21.01 22.91 29.54
#